data_7d7e988706c35704b829ff900808b047
#
_entry.id   7d7e988706c35704b829ff900808b047
#
_cell.length_a   1.000
_cell.length_b   1.000
_cell.length_c   1.000
_cell.angle_alpha   90.00
_cell.angle_beta   90.00
_cell.angle_gamma   90.00
#
_symmetry.space_group_name_H-M   'P 1'
#
loop_
_entity.id
_entity.type
_entity.pdbx_description
1 polymer ?
#
loop_
_entity_poly.entity_id
_entity_poly.type
_entity_poly.pdbx_seq_one_letter_code
_entity_poly.pdbx_strand_id
1 'polypeptide(L)'
;MKPETARGETVKILFVDDEFIEFRSLKKTVAALTDPKVEMDYAQSVTDALAKLNSDRFDLILLDNRLLPNADFRETVPKLRAASYTGPIGVISMDVSDSYFQQFQDYGVDFRIGKDEIDVETLQHIIREYVRYDMPDVWKDDYNI
;
A
#
# COMPACT_ATOMS: atom_id res chain seq x y z
N MET A 1 -14.02 -0.90 12.27
CA MET A 1 -14.17 -0.03 11.09
C MET A 1 -12.89 0.77 10.88
N LYS A 2 -12.43 0.80 9.65
CA LYS A 2 -11.27 1.60 9.30
C LYS A 2 -11.61 3.09 9.45
N PRO A 3 -10.71 3.92 10.03
CA PRO A 3 -10.92 5.36 10.06
C PRO A 3 -11.02 5.90 8.64
N GLU A 4 -11.93 6.82 8.42
CA GLU A 4 -12.07 7.45 7.12
C GLU A 4 -11.05 8.55 6.94
N THR A 5 -10.58 8.71 5.71
CA THR A 5 -9.88 9.92 5.30
C THR A 5 -10.95 11.00 5.15
N ALA A 6 -10.76 12.13 5.79
CA ALA A 6 -11.75 13.18 5.75
C ALA A 6 -11.92 13.73 4.33
N ARG A 7 -13.10 14.33 4.06
CA ARG A 7 -13.43 14.89 2.75
C ARG A 7 -12.37 15.90 2.31
N GLY A 8 -11.86 15.70 1.10
CA GLY A 8 -10.85 16.58 0.51
C GLY A 8 -9.47 16.39 1.07
N GLU A 9 -9.32 15.45 2.02
CA GLU A 9 -8.02 15.16 2.55
C GLU A 9 -7.25 14.18 1.68
N THR A 10 -5.95 14.18 1.90
CA THR A 10 -5.01 13.37 1.15
C THR A 10 -4.99 11.93 1.67
N VAL A 11 -4.94 10.98 0.76
CA VAL A 11 -4.66 9.58 1.09
C VAL A 11 -3.17 9.44 1.35
N LYS A 12 -2.81 8.83 2.48
CA LYS A 12 -1.40 8.63 2.85
C LYS A 12 -0.98 7.19 2.60
N ILE A 13 0.04 7.03 1.79
CA ILE A 13 0.63 5.73 1.46
C ILE A 13 2.02 5.63 2.06
N LEU A 14 2.30 4.51 2.73
CA LEU A 14 3.66 4.17 3.14
C LEU A 14 4.24 3.18 2.13
N PHE A 15 5.31 3.58 1.48
CA PHE A 15 6.03 2.71 0.56
C PHE A 15 7.28 2.15 1.24
N VAL A 16 7.37 0.83 1.32
CA VAL A 16 8.46 0.14 2.01
C VAL A 16 9.30 -0.63 1.00
N ASP A 17 10.52 -0.16 0.78
CA ASP A 17 11.44 -0.73 -0.20
C ASP A 17 12.86 -0.31 0.18
N ASP A 18 13.83 -1.21 0.06
CA ASP A 18 15.22 -0.91 0.41
C ASP A 18 15.94 -0.11 -0.68
N GLU A 19 15.31 0.09 -1.83
CA GLU A 19 15.87 0.89 -2.94
C GLU A 19 15.15 2.23 -3.07
N PHE A 20 15.82 3.29 -2.68
CA PHE A 20 15.24 4.64 -2.71
C PHE A 20 14.80 5.07 -4.12
N ILE A 21 15.48 4.58 -5.14
CA ILE A 21 15.14 4.94 -6.52
C ILE A 21 13.75 4.44 -6.89
N GLU A 22 13.32 3.32 -6.34
CA GLU A 22 11.96 2.80 -6.55
C GLU A 22 10.93 3.74 -5.95
N PHE A 23 11.23 4.29 -4.77
CA PHE A 23 10.35 5.30 -4.15
C PHE A 23 10.25 6.54 -5.02
N ARG A 24 11.36 7.04 -5.53
CA ARG A 24 11.36 8.23 -6.39
C ARG A 24 10.55 8.02 -7.65
N SER A 25 10.66 6.84 -8.25
CA SER A 25 9.90 6.48 -9.44
C SER A 25 8.40 6.46 -9.15
N LEU A 26 8.01 5.78 -8.09
CA LEU A 26 6.60 5.67 -7.71
C LEU A 26 6.02 7.02 -7.30
N LYS A 27 6.82 7.85 -6.66
CA LYS A 27 6.40 9.20 -6.27
C LYS A 27 5.97 10.05 -7.45
N LYS A 28 6.64 9.90 -8.59
CA LYS A 28 6.25 10.60 -9.81
C LYS A 28 4.89 10.11 -10.32
N THR A 29 4.66 8.81 -10.26
CA THR A 29 3.37 8.24 -10.65
C THR A 29 2.26 8.76 -9.74
N VAL A 30 2.51 8.78 -8.44
CA VAL A 30 1.55 9.25 -7.44
C VAL A 30 1.22 10.72 -7.62
N ALA A 31 2.20 11.54 -8.01
CA ALA A 31 1.99 12.97 -8.21
C ALA A 31 0.98 13.29 -9.31
N ALA A 32 0.73 12.36 -10.20
CA ALA A 32 -0.27 12.53 -11.26
C ALA A 32 -1.69 12.26 -10.77
N LEU A 33 -1.85 11.70 -9.57
CA LEU A 33 -3.16 11.45 -8.99
C LEU A 33 -3.72 12.74 -8.38
N THR A 34 -4.93 13.10 -8.75
CA THR A 34 -5.58 14.32 -8.27
C THR A 34 -6.87 14.04 -7.51
N ASP A 35 -7.46 12.87 -7.67
CA ASP A 35 -8.72 12.50 -7.03
C ASP A 35 -8.70 11.01 -6.64
N PRO A 36 -8.37 10.69 -5.41
CA PRO A 36 -7.94 11.61 -4.37
C PRO A 36 -6.49 12.06 -4.56
N LYS A 37 -6.15 13.15 -3.90
CA LYS A 37 -4.75 13.55 -3.79
C LYS A 37 -4.03 12.54 -2.90
N VAL A 38 -2.78 12.22 -3.23
CA VAL A 38 -2.01 11.21 -2.53
C VAL A 38 -0.70 11.79 -2.03
N GLU A 39 -0.38 11.53 -0.77
CA GLU A 39 0.95 11.74 -0.20
C GLU A 39 1.61 10.39 0.02
N MET A 40 2.90 10.33 -0.22
CA MET A 40 3.63 9.10 -0.01
C MET A 40 4.83 9.32 0.90
N ASP A 41 4.96 8.49 1.92
CA ASP A 41 6.13 8.45 2.78
C ASP A 41 6.92 7.18 2.50
N TYR A 42 8.16 7.16 2.94
CA TYR A 42 9.11 6.11 2.59
C TYR A 42 9.70 5.46 3.83
N ALA A 43 9.81 4.14 3.79
CA ALA A 43 10.55 3.36 4.77
C ALA A 43 11.47 2.40 4.04
N GLN A 44 12.72 2.31 4.47
CA GLN A 44 13.71 1.48 3.77
C GLN A 44 13.78 0.05 4.30
N SER A 45 13.05 -0.25 5.38
CA SER A 45 13.06 -1.55 6.02
C SER A 45 11.79 -1.75 6.83
N VAL A 46 11.55 -2.97 7.28
CA VAL A 46 10.43 -3.25 8.19
C VAL A 46 10.59 -2.49 9.50
N THR A 47 11.80 -2.44 10.03
CA THR A 47 12.07 -1.68 11.27
C THR A 47 11.68 -0.21 11.12
N ASP A 48 12.08 0.39 10.00
CA ASP A 48 11.73 1.79 9.71
C ASP A 48 10.23 1.97 9.53
N ALA A 49 9.58 1.02 8.86
CA ALA A 49 8.13 1.04 8.68
C ALA A 49 7.41 0.97 10.03
N LEU A 50 7.86 0.12 10.93
CA LEU A 50 7.26 0.01 12.26
C LEU A 50 7.40 1.32 13.05
N ALA A 51 8.54 1.98 12.94
CA ALA A 51 8.74 3.28 13.57
C ALA A 51 7.78 4.33 13.03
N LYS A 52 7.57 4.34 11.71
CA LYS A 52 6.63 5.28 11.10
C LYS A 52 5.18 5.02 11.48
N LEU A 53 4.79 3.75 11.60
CA LEU A 53 3.45 3.40 12.05
C LEU A 53 3.18 3.82 13.49
N ASN A 54 4.21 3.94 14.30
CA ASN A 54 4.10 4.42 15.67
C ASN A 54 3.81 5.91 15.75
N SER A 55 4.29 6.70 14.81
CA SER A 55 4.22 8.15 14.85
C SER A 55 3.23 8.76 13.87
N ASP A 56 2.71 7.97 12.93
CA ASP A 56 1.85 8.50 11.89
C ASP A 56 0.83 7.45 11.45
N ARG A 57 -0.19 7.90 10.73
CA ARG A 57 -1.27 7.05 10.24
C ARG A 57 -1.18 6.93 8.72
N PHE A 58 -1.35 5.71 8.22
CA PHE A 58 -1.32 5.44 6.79
C PHE A 58 -2.58 4.71 6.35
N ASP A 59 -3.06 5.08 5.17
CA ASP A 59 -4.27 4.50 4.59
C ASP A 59 -3.98 3.26 3.76
N LEU A 60 -2.73 3.09 3.36
CA LEU A 60 -2.29 1.97 2.53
C LEU A 60 -0.80 1.77 2.73
N ILE A 61 -0.37 0.51 2.80
CA ILE A 61 1.04 0.15 2.75
C ILE A 61 1.31 -0.60 1.45
N LEU A 62 2.30 -0.14 0.69
CA LEU A 62 2.84 -0.84 -0.46
C LEU A 62 4.24 -1.33 -0.08
N LEU A 63 4.45 -2.63 -0.13
CA LEU A 63 5.59 -3.30 0.47
C LEU A 63 6.32 -4.13 -0.56
N ASP A 64 7.62 -3.85 -0.74
CA ASP A 64 8.45 -4.71 -1.57
C ASP A 64 8.49 -6.12 -0.97
N ASN A 65 8.38 -7.13 -1.82
CA ASN A 65 8.37 -8.51 -1.37
C ASN A 65 9.64 -8.90 -0.63
N ARG A 66 10.78 -8.43 -1.09
CA ARG A 66 12.08 -8.81 -0.53
C ARG A 66 12.72 -7.65 0.20
N LEU A 67 12.66 -7.71 1.51
CA LEU A 67 13.25 -6.70 2.40
C LEU A 67 14.20 -7.42 3.36
N LEU A 68 15.50 -7.36 3.05
CA LEU A 68 16.49 -7.98 3.92
C LEU A 68 16.39 -7.44 5.36
N PRO A 69 16.62 -8.26 6.37
CA PRO A 69 17.05 -9.66 6.32
C PRO A 69 15.93 -10.68 6.13
N ASN A 70 14.70 -10.23 5.89
CA ASN A 70 13.56 -11.12 5.71
C ASN A 70 13.59 -11.77 4.33
N ALA A 71 13.05 -12.98 4.22
CA ALA A 71 13.03 -13.70 2.97
C ALA A 71 12.01 -13.12 1.99
N ASP A 72 10.77 -12.88 2.46
CA ASP A 72 9.68 -12.35 1.64
C ASP A 72 8.52 -11.89 2.53
N PHE A 73 7.36 -11.60 1.90
CA PHE A 73 6.19 -11.06 2.62
C PHE A 73 5.67 -11.98 3.72
N ARG A 74 5.91 -13.28 3.64
CA ARG A 74 5.44 -14.22 4.67
C ARG A 74 6.09 -13.94 6.02
N GLU A 75 7.25 -13.29 6.02
CA GLU A 75 7.92 -12.84 7.23
C GLU A 75 7.60 -11.38 7.57
N THR A 76 7.54 -10.52 6.57
CA THR A 76 7.43 -9.07 6.81
C THR A 76 6.02 -8.64 7.17
N VAL A 77 5.01 -9.12 6.45
CA VAL A 77 3.63 -8.68 6.66
C VAL A 77 3.09 -9.04 8.03
N PRO A 78 3.32 -10.26 8.57
CA PRO A 78 2.88 -10.55 9.92
C PRO A 78 3.46 -9.61 10.98
N LYS A 79 4.66 -9.08 10.77
CA LYS A 79 5.26 -8.11 11.69
C LYS A 79 4.48 -6.80 11.70
N LEU A 80 4.03 -6.34 10.54
CA LEU A 80 3.22 -5.13 10.44
C LEU A 80 1.84 -5.36 11.07
N ARG A 81 1.25 -6.53 10.86
CA ARG A 81 -0.03 -6.87 11.48
C ARG A 81 0.06 -6.98 12.99
N ALA A 82 1.15 -7.56 13.49
CA ALA A 82 1.40 -7.66 14.93
C ALA A 82 1.56 -6.28 15.59
N ALA A 83 1.99 -5.28 14.82
CA ALA A 83 2.07 -3.90 15.28
C ALA A 83 0.73 -3.17 15.20
N SER A 84 -0.35 -3.90 15.00
CA SER A 84 -1.74 -3.40 14.99
C SER A 84 -2.10 -2.56 13.76
N TYR A 85 -1.36 -2.69 12.66
CA TYR A 85 -1.79 -2.05 11.43
C TYR A 85 -2.96 -2.86 10.84
N THR A 86 -4.12 -2.22 10.71
CA THR A 86 -5.34 -2.89 10.23
C THR A 86 -5.75 -2.46 8.83
N GLY A 87 -5.02 -1.53 8.22
CA GLY A 87 -5.31 -1.07 6.87
C GLY A 87 -4.87 -2.05 5.80
N PRO A 88 -5.13 -1.71 4.53
CA PRO A 88 -4.72 -2.58 3.42
C PRO A 88 -3.21 -2.61 3.23
N ILE A 89 -2.71 -3.78 2.87
CA ILE A 89 -1.30 -4.00 2.52
C ILE A 89 -1.25 -4.68 1.16
N GLY A 90 -0.54 -4.05 0.23
CA GLY A 90 -0.23 -4.62 -1.07
C GLY A 90 1.24 -4.98 -1.17
N VAL A 91 1.54 -6.17 -1.67
CA VAL A 91 2.93 -6.61 -1.87
C VAL A 91 3.30 -6.39 -3.33
N ILE A 92 4.46 -5.78 -3.54
CA ILE A 92 5.00 -5.47 -4.85
C ILE A 92 6.20 -6.38 -5.12
N SER A 93 6.25 -6.98 -6.29
CA SER A 93 7.36 -7.85 -6.67
C SER A 93 7.63 -7.78 -8.16
N MET A 94 8.87 -8.04 -8.55
CA MET A 94 9.22 -8.19 -9.97
C MET A 94 8.53 -9.39 -10.59
N ASP A 95 8.29 -10.43 -9.80
CA ASP A 95 7.65 -11.65 -10.28
C ASP A 95 6.68 -12.15 -9.20
N VAL A 96 5.39 -12.15 -9.52
CA VAL A 96 4.34 -12.63 -8.61
C VAL A 96 3.88 -14.04 -8.99
N SER A 97 4.61 -14.73 -9.83
CA SER A 97 4.26 -16.09 -10.29
C SER A 97 4.71 -17.18 -9.32
N ASP A 98 5.58 -16.88 -8.35
CA ASP A 98 6.00 -17.87 -7.36
C ASP A 98 4.79 -18.46 -6.64
N SER A 99 4.83 -19.75 -6.39
CA SER A 99 3.69 -20.49 -5.84
C SER A 99 3.23 -19.95 -4.48
N TYR A 100 4.16 -19.42 -3.66
CA TYR A 100 3.79 -18.91 -2.34
C TYR A 100 2.90 -17.66 -2.42
N PHE A 101 2.85 -16.96 -3.56
CA PHE A 101 1.94 -15.84 -3.75
C PHE A 101 0.48 -16.28 -3.83
N GLN A 102 0.20 -17.54 -4.13
CA GLN A 102 -1.19 -18.01 -4.25
C GLN A 102 -1.94 -17.94 -2.92
N GLN A 103 -1.22 -17.98 -1.80
CA GLN A 103 -1.81 -17.95 -0.47
C GLN A 103 -1.51 -16.65 0.27
N PHE A 104 -1.33 -15.57 -0.48
CA PHE A 104 -0.91 -14.31 0.11
C PHE A 104 -1.86 -13.81 1.20
N GLN A 105 -3.14 -14.07 1.07
CA GLN A 105 -4.14 -13.61 2.03
C GLN A 105 -3.97 -14.27 3.40
N ASP A 106 -3.45 -15.47 3.46
CA ASP A 106 -3.21 -16.17 4.73
C ASP A 106 -2.18 -15.44 5.60
N TYR A 107 -1.37 -14.59 5.02
CA TYR A 107 -0.33 -13.85 5.71
C TYR A 107 -0.72 -12.39 5.99
N GLY A 108 -1.96 -12.01 5.69
CA GLY A 108 -2.44 -10.66 5.96
C GLY A 108 -2.25 -9.69 4.81
N VAL A 109 -1.93 -10.18 3.61
CA VAL A 109 -1.80 -9.37 2.41
C VAL A 109 -3.16 -9.24 1.72
N ASP A 110 -3.51 -8.03 1.30
CA ASP A 110 -4.79 -7.78 0.64
C ASP A 110 -4.69 -7.95 -0.88
N PHE A 111 -3.55 -7.58 -1.46
CA PHE A 111 -3.34 -7.75 -2.90
C PHE A 111 -1.85 -7.85 -3.23
N ARG A 112 -1.57 -8.36 -4.41
CA ARG A 112 -0.21 -8.42 -4.95
C ARG A 112 -0.18 -7.76 -6.32
N ILE A 113 0.95 -7.16 -6.67
CA ILE A 113 1.09 -6.46 -7.93
C ILE A 113 2.54 -6.53 -8.41
N GLY A 114 2.73 -6.72 -9.70
CA GLY A 114 4.06 -6.66 -10.32
C GLY A 114 4.57 -5.22 -10.37
N LYS A 115 5.87 -5.05 -10.22
CA LYS A 115 6.48 -3.71 -10.27
C LYS A 115 6.20 -2.99 -11.58
N ASP A 116 6.17 -3.73 -12.67
CA ASP A 116 5.91 -3.19 -14.01
C ASP A 116 4.44 -2.90 -14.28
N GLU A 117 3.55 -3.29 -13.38
CA GLU A 117 2.12 -3.05 -13.52
C GLU A 117 1.66 -1.75 -12.84
N ILE A 118 2.55 -1.07 -12.12
CA ILE A 118 2.17 0.11 -11.34
C ILE A 118 2.21 1.36 -12.22
N ASP A 119 1.02 1.86 -12.55
CA ASP A 119 0.84 3.13 -13.24
C ASP A 119 -0.27 3.93 -12.56
N VAL A 120 -0.57 5.10 -13.09
CA VAL A 120 -1.57 6.00 -12.50
C VAL A 120 -2.94 5.32 -12.44
N GLU A 121 -3.35 4.65 -13.49
CA GLU A 121 -4.65 3.97 -13.55
C GLU A 121 -4.75 2.86 -12.53
N THR A 122 -3.72 2.02 -12.44
CA THR A 122 -3.68 0.91 -11.51
C THR A 122 -3.71 1.40 -10.07
N LEU A 123 -2.91 2.42 -9.75
CA LEU A 123 -2.92 3.01 -8.41
C LEU A 123 -4.27 3.61 -8.06
N GLN A 124 -4.90 4.32 -8.99
CA GLN A 124 -6.21 4.88 -8.76
C GLN A 124 -7.24 3.79 -8.47
N HIS A 125 -7.18 2.68 -9.21
CA HIS A 125 -8.04 1.54 -8.96
C HIS A 125 -7.82 0.93 -7.59
N ILE A 126 -6.56 0.74 -7.20
CA ILE A 126 -6.20 0.19 -5.89
C ILE A 126 -6.75 1.08 -4.77
N ILE A 127 -6.58 2.38 -4.90
CA ILE A 127 -7.06 3.31 -3.88
C ILE A 127 -8.59 3.22 -3.76
N ARG A 128 -9.29 3.21 -4.87
CA ARG A 128 -10.75 3.09 -4.87
C ARG A 128 -11.23 1.77 -4.28
N GLU A 129 -10.51 0.70 -4.55
CA GLU A 129 -10.90 -0.64 -4.11
C GLU A 129 -10.61 -0.86 -2.63
N TYR A 130 -9.47 -0.40 -2.13
CA TYR A 130 -8.98 -0.78 -0.81
C TYR A 130 -8.97 0.34 0.20
N VAL A 131 -8.92 1.60 -0.23
CA VAL A 131 -8.79 2.73 0.69
C VAL A 131 -10.13 3.42 0.84
N ARG A 132 -10.54 3.66 2.10
CA ARG A 132 -11.75 4.41 2.39
C ARG A 132 -11.44 5.90 2.43
N TYR A 133 -12.11 6.66 1.59
CA TYR A 133 -12.05 8.10 1.56
C TYR A 133 -13.41 8.64 1.09
N ASP A 134 -13.62 9.97 1.22
CA ASP A 134 -14.87 10.57 0.77
C ASP A 134 -14.91 10.63 -0.75
N MET A 135 -15.69 9.73 -1.33
CA MET A 135 -15.88 9.71 -2.77
C MET A 135 -17.02 10.62 -3.18
N PRO A 136 -16.98 11.17 -4.42
CA PRO A 136 -18.14 11.85 -4.98
C PRO A 136 -19.37 10.95 -4.94
N ASP A 137 -20.54 11.55 -4.66
CA ASP A 137 -21.79 10.78 -4.56
C ASP A 137 -22.08 9.93 -5.81
N VAL A 138 -21.70 10.43 -6.97
CA VAL A 138 -21.89 9.71 -8.23
C VAL A 138 -21.15 8.37 -8.26
N TRP A 139 -20.10 8.22 -7.48
CA TRP A 139 -19.33 6.98 -7.44
C TRP A 139 -19.78 5.99 -6.36
N LYS A 140 -20.48 6.49 -5.35
CA LYS A 140 -20.89 5.64 -4.22
C LYS A 140 -21.80 4.51 -4.64
N ASP A 141 -22.68 4.76 -5.56
CA ASP A 141 -23.61 3.73 -6.07
C ASP A 141 -22.84 2.67 -6.87
N ASP A 142 -21.84 3.07 -7.64
CA ASP A 142 -21.03 2.16 -8.46
C ASP A 142 -20.25 1.17 -7.59
N TYR A 143 -19.87 1.58 -6.40
CA TYR A 143 -19.08 0.75 -5.50
C TYR A 143 -19.93 0.09 -4.42
N ASN A 144 -21.23 0.28 -4.46
CA ASN A 144 -22.16 -0.33 -3.52
C ASN A 144 -21.78 -0.10 -2.05
N ILE A 145 -21.44 1.12 -1.74
CA ILE A 145 -21.02 1.48 -0.38
C ILE A 145 -21.98 2.40 0.31
#